data_0f8db6e6f3a3cc9b3d563911bb230bfc
#
_entry.id   0f8db6e6f3a3cc9b3d563911bb230bfc
#
_cell.length_a   1.000
_cell.length_b   1.000
_cell.length_c   1.000
_cell.angle_alpha   90.00
_cell.angle_beta   90.00
_cell.angle_gamma   90.00
#
_symmetry.space_group_name_H-M   'P 1'
#
loop_
_entity.id
_entity.type
_entity.pdbx_description
1 polymer ?
#
loop_
_entity_poly.entity_id
_entity_poly.type
_entity_poly.pdbx_seq_one_letter_code
_entity_poly.pdbx_strand_id
1 'polypeptide(L)'
;MNEILRDLINEGKVAAFVDDVLVGTETEEGHNEIVEEILRRLEENDLYIKPEKCVWKVRKIRFLGVVIGPNGIEMEREKMEGVLSWPELKNVKDVRKFLGLANYYRRFIKDFARVARPMNMLTRKDEK
;
A
#
# COMPACT_ATOMS: atom_id res chain seq x y z
N MET A 1 -13.60 1.43 -11.70
CA MET A 1 -12.51 2.43 -11.51
C MET A 1 -11.30 2.16 -12.41
N ASN A 2 -10.76 0.95 -12.38
CA ASN A 2 -9.56 0.64 -13.18
C ASN A 2 -9.75 0.81 -14.69
N GLU A 3 -10.92 0.51 -15.22
CA GLU A 3 -11.20 0.69 -16.64
C GLU A 3 -11.22 2.14 -17.05
N ILE A 4 -11.78 2.99 -16.19
CA ILE A 4 -11.91 4.43 -16.45
C ILE A 4 -10.54 5.10 -16.52
N LEU A 5 -9.60 4.64 -15.67
CA LEU A 5 -8.27 5.22 -15.52
C LEU A 5 -7.15 4.36 -16.11
N ARG A 6 -7.49 3.35 -16.91
CA ARG A 6 -6.53 2.36 -17.42
C ARG A 6 -5.29 2.96 -18.07
N ASP A 7 -5.47 3.92 -18.97
CA ASP A 7 -4.35 4.55 -19.66
C ASP A 7 -3.43 5.32 -18.71
N LEU A 8 -4.00 6.02 -17.73
CA LEU A 8 -3.23 6.73 -16.71
C LEU A 8 -2.48 5.78 -15.79
N ILE A 9 -3.09 4.65 -15.46
CA ILE A 9 -2.46 3.60 -14.65
C ILE A 9 -1.29 2.99 -15.43
N ASN A 10 -1.48 2.73 -16.72
CA ASN A 10 -0.44 2.16 -17.57
C ASN A 10 0.75 3.10 -17.75
N GLU A 11 0.52 4.41 -17.69
CA GLU A 11 1.59 5.41 -17.73
C GLU A 11 2.37 5.49 -16.43
N GLY A 12 1.91 4.82 -15.37
CA GLY A 12 2.59 4.79 -14.08
C GLY A 12 2.37 6.03 -13.22
N LYS A 13 1.44 6.90 -13.60
CA LYS A 13 1.16 8.14 -12.88
C LYS A 13 0.02 8.01 -11.87
N VAL A 14 -0.80 6.98 -12.03
CA VAL A 14 -1.99 6.74 -11.21
C VAL A 14 -2.00 5.30 -10.74
N ALA A 15 -2.39 5.08 -9.49
CA ALA A 15 -2.67 3.75 -8.95
C ALA A 15 -4.08 3.77 -8.37
N ALA A 16 -4.84 2.73 -8.64
CA ALA A 16 -6.19 2.60 -8.11
C ALA A 16 -6.35 1.27 -7.39
N PHE A 17 -6.95 1.31 -6.21
CA PHE A 17 -7.25 0.13 -5.42
C PHE A 17 -8.65 0.29 -4.83
N VAL A 18 -9.59 -0.51 -5.33
CA VAL A 18 -11.02 -0.44 -4.97
C VAL A 18 -11.53 1.00 -5.16
N ASP A 19 -11.76 1.75 -4.07
CA ASP A 19 -12.25 3.12 -4.12
C ASP A 19 -11.16 4.18 -3.94
N ASP A 20 -9.91 3.74 -3.75
CA ASP A 20 -8.79 4.65 -3.50
C ASP A 20 -7.99 4.89 -4.77
N VAL A 21 -7.68 6.16 -5.03
CA VAL A 21 -6.88 6.55 -6.19
C VAL A 21 -5.68 7.38 -5.71
N LEU A 22 -4.50 6.96 -6.12
CA LEU A 22 -3.25 7.66 -5.82
C LEU A 22 -2.68 8.26 -7.10
N VAL A 23 -2.34 9.54 -7.06
CA VAL A 23 -1.73 10.24 -8.18
C VAL A 23 -0.31 10.67 -7.81
N GLY A 24 0.66 10.24 -8.59
CA GLY A 24 2.06 10.60 -8.39
C GLY A 24 2.67 11.20 -9.65
N THR A 25 3.23 12.40 -9.54
CA THR A 25 3.84 13.11 -10.66
C THR A 25 5.13 13.78 -10.22
N GLU A 26 5.98 14.10 -11.21
CA GLU A 26 7.25 14.78 -10.94
C GLU A 26 7.09 16.30 -10.84
N THR A 27 6.07 16.86 -11.50
CA THR A 27 5.83 18.31 -11.51
C THR A 27 4.45 18.65 -10.99
N GLU A 28 4.31 19.85 -10.42
CA GLU A 28 3.02 20.34 -9.93
C GLU A 28 2.05 20.57 -11.11
N GLU A 29 2.53 21.09 -12.23
CA GLU A 29 1.71 21.33 -13.42
C GLU A 29 1.16 20.01 -13.97
N GLY A 30 2.01 19.00 -14.13
CA GLY A 30 1.60 17.67 -14.56
C GLY A 30 0.62 17.04 -13.60
N HIS A 31 0.80 17.27 -12.30
CA HIS A 31 -0.09 16.77 -11.27
C HIS A 31 -1.50 17.37 -11.44
N ASN A 32 -1.58 18.69 -11.59
CA ASN A 32 -2.86 19.37 -11.78
C ASN A 32 -3.60 18.88 -13.02
N GLU A 33 -2.90 18.67 -14.14
CA GLU A 33 -3.49 18.18 -15.37
C GLU A 33 -4.11 16.79 -15.18
N ILE A 34 -3.39 15.90 -14.51
CA ILE A 34 -3.87 14.53 -14.26
C ILE A 34 -5.07 14.54 -13.31
N VAL A 35 -5.00 15.33 -12.24
CA VAL A 35 -6.10 15.44 -11.28
C VAL A 35 -7.36 15.95 -11.97
N GLU A 36 -7.26 16.98 -12.81
CA GLU A 36 -8.39 17.50 -13.57
C GLU A 36 -8.98 16.44 -14.51
N GLU A 37 -8.12 15.69 -15.20
CA GLU A 37 -8.57 14.61 -16.09
C GLU A 37 -9.30 13.50 -15.32
N ILE A 38 -8.79 13.13 -14.15
CA ILE A 38 -9.42 12.11 -13.30
C ILE A 38 -10.80 12.61 -12.83
N LEU A 39 -10.88 13.84 -12.35
CA LEU A 39 -12.15 14.41 -11.89
C LEU A 39 -13.18 14.48 -13.00
N ARG A 40 -12.74 14.85 -14.20
CA ARG A 40 -13.62 14.89 -15.38
C ARG A 40 -14.17 13.51 -15.72
N ARG A 41 -13.31 12.49 -15.71
CA ARG A 41 -13.72 11.11 -16.00
C ARG A 41 -14.68 10.55 -14.96
N LEU A 42 -14.45 10.88 -13.69
CA LEU A 42 -15.35 10.47 -12.62
C LEU A 42 -16.73 11.11 -12.79
N GLU A 43 -16.77 12.39 -13.12
CA GLU A 43 -18.02 13.10 -13.37
C GLU A 43 -18.79 12.49 -14.55
N GLU A 44 -18.11 12.19 -15.65
CA GLU A 44 -18.71 11.57 -16.84
C GLU A 44 -19.30 10.18 -16.55
N ASN A 45 -18.77 9.48 -15.55
CA ASN A 45 -19.22 8.15 -15.20
C ASN A 45 -20.09 8.13 -13.92
N ASP A 46 -20.61 9.29 -13.51
CA ASP A 46 -21.47 9.45 -12.34
C ASP A 46 -20.85 8.94 -11.05
N LEU A 47 -19.52 9.05 -10.93
CA LEU A 47 -18.80 8.70 -9.72
C LEU A 47 -18.47 9.96 -8.93
N TYR A 48 -18.69 9.92 -7.62
CA TYR A 48 -18.53 11.06 -6.75
C TYR A 48 -17.41 10.82 -5.74
N ILE A 49 -16.68 11.90 -5.41
CA ILE A 49 -15.65 11.87 -4.38
C ILE A 49 -16.19 12.57 -3.13
N LYS A 50 -15.61 12.22 -1.98
CA LYS A 50 -15.88 12.92 -0.73
C LYS A 50 -14.68 13.83 -0.47
N PRO A 51 -14.81 15.15 -0.66
CA PRO A 51 -13.67 16.07 -0.51
C PRO A 51 -12.99 15.98 0.85
N GLU A 52 -13.74 15.70 1.91
CA GLU A 52 -13.21 15.56 3.26
C GLU A 52 -12.29 14.34 3.44
N LYS A 53 -12.38 13.38 2.54
CA LYS A 53 -11.50 12.19 2.55
C LYS A 53 -10.34 12.29 1.57
N CYS A 54 -10.25 13.39 0.84
CA CYS A 54 -9.19 13.60 -0.14
C CYS A 54 -8.02 14.34 0.47
N VAL A 55 -6.81 13.93 0.09
CA VAL A 55 -5.58 14.63 0.47
C VAL A 55 -4.96 15.15 -0.83
N TRP A 56 -4.73 16.47 -0.89
CA TRP A 56 -4.31 17.15 -2.11
C TRP A 56 -2.87 17.65 -2.01
N LYS A 57 -2.11 17.47 -3.11
CA LYS A 57 -0.79 18.07 -3.30
C LYS A 57 0.18 17.92 -2.13
N VAL A 58 0.32 16.71 -1.63
CA VAL A 58 1.27 16.41 -0.54
C VAL A 58 2.51 15.71 -1.09
N ARG A 59 3.63 15.84 -0.38
CA ARG A 59 4.88 15.16 -0.76
C ARG A 59 4.94 13.73 -0.26
N LYS A 60 4.31 13.47 0.88
CA LYS A 60 4.22 12.13 1.45
C LYS A 60 2.77 11.80 1.74
N ILE A 61 2.37 10.58 1.48
CA ILE A 61 1.02 10.13 1.72
C ILE A 61 1.00 8.66 2.16
N ARG A 62 0.06 8.33 3.05
CA ARG A 62 -0.22 6.95 3.42
C ARG A 62 -1.14 6.33 2.37
N PHE A 63 -0.75 5.16 1.87
CA PHE A 63 -1.55 4.43 0.89
C PHE A 63 -1.32 2.94 1.06
N LEU A 64 -2.37 2.19 1.33
CA LEU A 64 -2.33 0.74 1.49
C LEU A 64 -1.30 0.27 2.54
N GLY A 65 -1.19 0.99 3.64
CA GLY A 65 -0.32 0.60 4.75
C GLY A 65 1.14 1.00 4.63
N VAL A 66 1.49 1.77 3.60
CA VAL A 66 2.84 2.29 3.42
C VAL A 66 2.81 3.80 3.25
N VAL A 67 3.97 4.43 3.37
CA VAL A 67 4.13 5.87 3.13
C VAL A 67 4.89 6.05 1.83
N ILE A 68 4.30 6.77 0.88
CA ILE A 68 4.89 7.04 -0.42
C ILE A 68 5.33 8.50 -0.45
N GLY A 69 6.58 8.74 -0.83
CA GLY A 69 7.15 10.08 -0.87
C GLY A 69 8.29 10.22 -1.88
N PRO A 70 8.96 11.39 -1.90
CA PRO A 70 10.03 11.66 -2.89
C PRO A 70 11.19 10.67 -2.85
N ASN A 71 11.46 10.09 -1.70
CA ASN A 71 12.57 9.15 -1.51
C ASN A 71 12.16 7.69 -1.71
N GLY A 72 10.91 7.46 -2.15
CA GLY A 72 10.40 6.12 -2.39
C GLY A 72 9.32 5.71 -1.40
N ILE A 73 9.23 4.41 -1.15
CA ILE A 73 8.20 3.81 -0.33
C ILE A 73 8.79 3.45 1.04
N GLU A 74 8.11 3.86 2.11
CA GLU A 74 8.50 3.56 3.48
C GLU A 74 7.36 2.83 4.21
N MET A 75 7.70 2.02 5.19
CA MET A 75 6.71 1.39 6.05
C MET A 75 6.15 2.42 7.02
N GLU A 76 4.84 2.38 7.30
CA GLU A 76 4.26 3.24 8.31
C GLU A 76 4.89 2.95 9.67
N ARG A 77 5.25 4.01 10.41
CA ARG A 77 5.90 3.88 11.70
C ARG A 77 5.09 3.05 12.70
N GLU A 78 3.78 3.27 12.74
CA GLU A 78 2.89 2.51 13.62
C GLU A 78 2.91 1.01 13.31
N LYS A 79 2.96 0.65 12.03
CA LYS A 79 3.04 -0.75 11.60
C LYS A 79 4.38 -1.37 11.93
N MET A 80 5.47 -0.60 11.78
CA MET A 80 6.81 -1.04 12.15
C MET A 80 6.88 -1.30 13.65
N GLU A 81 6.38 -0.38 14.47
CA GLU A 81 6.33 -0.54 15.92
C GLU A 81 5.49 -1.74 16.32
N GLY A 82 4.37 -1.97 15.62
CA GLY A 82 3.53 -3.14 15.86
C GLY A 82 4.24 -4.46 15.61
N VAL A 83 5.08 -4.53 14.58
CA VAL A 83 5.87 -5.72 14.27
C VAL A 83 6.96 -5.93 15.35
N LEU A 84 7.67 -4.87 15.71
CA LEU A 84 8.76 -4.94 16.69
C LEU A 84 8.27 -5.28 18.09
N SER A 85 7.06 -4.86 18.44
CA SER A 85 6.47 -5.11 19.77
C SER A 85 5.51 -6.30 19.78
N TRP A 86 5.52 -7.13 18.75
CA TRP A 86 4.60 -8.26 18.64
C TRP A 86 4.74 -9.22 19.83
N PRO A 87 3.60 -9.69 20.42
CA PRO A 87 3.66 -10.63 21.52
C PRO A 87 4.30 -11.95 21.14
N GLU A 88 4.76 -12.69 22.14
CA GLU A 88 5.34 -14.01 21.94
C GLU A 88 4.38 -14.92 21.17
N LEU A 89 4.92 -15.66 20.20
CA LEU A 89 4.13 -16.58 19.37
C LEU A 89 3.97 -17.91 20.10
N LYS A 90 2.73 -18.25 20.44
CA LYS A 90 2.43 -19.43 21.28
C LYS A 90 1.94 -20.66 20.52
N ASN A 91 1.43 -20.46 19.30
CA ASN A 91 0.86 -21.55 18.51
C ASN A 91 0.99 -21.27 17.01
N VAL A 92 0.62 -22.26 16.18
CA VAL A 92 0.70 -22.13 14.72
C VAL A 92 -0.17 -20.99 14.19
N LYS A 93 -1.34 -20.77 14.80
CA LYS A 93 -2.22 -19.68 14.39
C LYS A 93 -1.55 -18.32 14.58
N ASP A 94 -0.85 -18.12 15.69
CA ASP A 94 -0.13 -16.88 15.97
C ASP A 94 1.02 -16.69 14.99
N VAL A 95 1.74 -17.75 14.65
CA VAL A 95 2.83 -17.72 13.67
C VAL A 95 2.28 -17.31 12.29
N ARG A 96 1.15 -17.89 11.88
CA ARG A 96 0.52 -17.55 10.59
C ARG A 96 0.08 -16.08 10.53
N LYS A 97 -0.49 -15.56 11.60
CA LYS A 97 -0.88 -14.16 11.69
C LYS A 97 0.32 -13.23 11.55
N PHE A 98 1.38 -13.53 12.28
CA PHE A 98 2.61 -12.75 12.23
C PHE A 98 3.24 -12.80 10.83
N LEU A 99 3.35 -13.98 10.23
CA LEU A 99 3.90 -14.14 8.89
C LEU A 99 3.07 -13.42 7.83
N GLY A 100 1.74 -13.43 7.99
CA GLY A 100 0.85 -12.70 7.08
C GLY A 100 1.14 -11.21 7.08
N LEU A 101 1.27 -10.62 8.26
CA LEU A 101 1.61 -9.20 8.39
C LEU A 101 3.03 -8.92 7.92
N ALA A 102 4.00 -9.72 8.36
CA ALA A 102 5.40 -9.53 8.00
C ALA A 102 5.62 -9.70 6.49
N ASN A 103 4.93 -10.66 5.87
CA ASN A 103 5.02 -10.86 4.42
C ASN A 103 4.50 -9.66 3.62
N TYR A 104 3.46 -8.99 4.12
CA TYR A 104 2.97 -7.77 3.49
C TYR A 104 4.06 -6.69 3.43
N TYR A 105 4.89 -6.61 4.46
CA TYR A 105 5.98 -5.64 4.56
C TYR A 105 7.36 -6.23 4.25
N ARG A 106 7.43 -7.40 3.57
CA ARG A 106 8.69 -8.12 3.33
C ARG A 106 9.79 -7.29 2.67
N ARG A 107 9.43 -6.33 1.83
CA ARG A 107 10.40 -5.47 1.14
C ARG A 107 11.22 -4.59 2.10
N PHE A 108 10.70 -4.35 3.30
CA PHE A 108 11.34 -3.52 4.32
C PHE A 108 12.16 -4.33 5.32
N ILE A 109 12.11 -5.66 5.22
CA ILE A 109 12.79 -6.57 6.15
C ILE A 109 13.96 -7.23 5.41
N LYS A 110 15.19 -6.92 5.86
CA LYS A 110 16.39 -7.49 5.25
C LYS A 110 16.41 -9.01 5.41
N ASP A 111 16.72 -9.72 4.32
CA ASP A 111 16.81 -11.19 4.30
C ASP A 111 15.54 -11.89 4.79
N PHE A 112 14.36 -11.31 4.50
CA PHE A 112 13.08 -11.81 5.00
C PHE A 112 12.88 -13.30 4.75
N ALA A 113 13.11 -13.77 3.54
CA ALA A 113 12.89 -15.18 3.19
C ALA A 113 13.72 -16.13 4.08
N ARG A 114 14.98 -15.77 4.32
CA ARG A 114 15.87 -16.57 5.17
C ARG A 114 15.46 -16.52 6.63
N VAL A 115 15.16 -15.33 7.14
CA VAL A 115 14.76 -15.13 8.54
C VAL A 115 13.42 -15.80 8.83
N ALA A 116 12.48 -15.73 7.90
CA ALA A 116 11.15 -16.30 8.08
C ALA A 116 11.08 -17.81 7.83
N ARG A 117 12.09 -18.41 7.22
CA ARG A 117 12.09 -19.84 6.87
C ARG A 117 11.78 -20.77 8.04
N PRO A 118 12.39 -20.62 9.23
CA PRO A 118 12.04 -21.47 10.37
C PRO A 118 10.58 -21.35 10.76
N MET A 119 10.01 -20.15 10.70
CA MET A 119 8.60 -19.93 10.99
C MET A 119 7.69 -20.57 9.95
N ASN A 120 8.06 -20.47 8.67
CA ASN A 120 7.30 -21.10 7.59
C ASN A 120 7.26 -22.62 7.76
N MET A 121 8.35 -23.21 8.23
CA MET A 121 8.40 -24.65 8.49
C MET A 121 7.42 -25.06 9.59
N LEU A 122 7.22 -24.21 10.60
CA LEU A 122 6.29 -24.47 11.70
C LEU A 122 4.82 -24.44 11.27
N THR A 123 4.51 -23.82 10.13
CA THR A 123 3.13 -23.73 9.63
C THR A 123 2.75 -24.86 8.68
N ARG A 124 3.66 -25.78 8.36
CA ARG A 124 3.37 -26.93 7.53
C ARG A 124 2.46 -27.89 8.27
N LYS A 125 1.59 -28.61 7.54
CA LYS A 125 0.64 -29.54 8.15
C LYS A 125 1.30 -30.64 9.00
N ASP A 126 2.50 -31.03 8.63
CA ASP A 126 3.23 -32.13 9.28
C ASP A 126 4.01 -31.69 10.51
N GLU A 127 4.06 -30.39 10.78
CA GLU A 127 4.79 -29.81 11.92
C GLU A 127 3.85 -29.50 13.06
N LYS A 128 4.26 -29.84 14.27
CA LYS A 128 3.47 -29.58 15.47
C LYS A 128 4.03 -28.41 16.27
#